data_9fffa7f59fcfb41af68dca0e7290e356
#
_entry.id   9fffa7f59fcfb41af68dca0e7290e356
#
_cell.length_a   1.000
_cell.length_b   1.000
_cell.length_c   1.000
_cell.angle_alpha   90.00
_cell.angle_beta   90.00
_cell.angle_gamma   90.00
#
_symmetry.space_group_name_H-M   'P 1'
#
loop_
_entity.id
_entity.type
_entity.pdbx_description
1 polymer ?
#
loop_
_entity_poly.entity_id
_entity_poly.type
_entity_poly.pdbx_seq_one_letter_code
_entity_poly.pdbx_strand_id
1 'polypeptide(L)'
;MIKTILIDDEPLACDLVAEYLQDFPQLQVVSRCHDRFQGMKAIQEHQPDLIFLDVQMLKISGFELLELLEDPPAIIFTTAFDEYALKAFE
;
A
#
# COMPACT_ATOMS: atom_id res chain seq x y z
N MET A 1 15.54 -8.49 2.83
CA MET A 1 14.24 -8.04 3.35
C MET A 1 13.56 -7.13 2.34
N ILE A 2 12.28 -7.32 2.15
CA ILE A 2 11.50 -6.51 1.23
C ILE A 2 10.89 -5.36 2.02
N LYS A 3 11.34 -4.13 1.74
CA LYS A 3 10.79 -2.94 2.40
C LYS A 3 9.40 -2.69 1.88
N THR A 4 8.43 -2.64 2.78
CA THR A 4 7.00 -2.58 2.43
C THR A 4 6.35 -1.37 3.09
N ILE A 5 5.53 -0.64 2.32
CA ILE A 5 4.73 0.46 2.83
C ILE A 5 3.27 0.12 2.65
N LEU A 6 2.47 0.46 3.66
CA LEU A 6 1.01 0.30 3.61
C LEU A 6 0.38 1.69 3.47
N ILE A 7 -0.47 1.87 2.47
CA ILE A 7 -1.17 3.14 2.24
C ILE A 7 -2.67 2.88 2.17
N ASP A 8 -3.40 3.39 3.17
CA ASP A 8 -4.84 3.22 3.27
C ASP A 8 -5.38 4.35 4.15
N ASP A 9 -6.46 4.99 3.73
CA ASP A 9 -7.05 6.09 4.48
C ASP A 9 -7.73 5.61 5.78
N GLU A 10 -7.95 4.31 5.93
CA GLU A 10 -8.49 3.73 7.16
C GLU A 10 -7.40 3.05 7.98
N PRO A 11 -7.08 3.57 9.19
CA PRO A 11 -6.03 2.97 10.02
C PRO A 11 -6.29 1.50 10.36
N LEU A 12 -7.55 1.11 10.57
CA LEU A 12 -7.89 -0.27 10.89
C LEU A 12 -7.59 -1.21 9.73
N ALA A 13 -7.75 -0.75 8.50
CA ALA A 13 -7.42 -1.54 7.33
C ALA A 13 -5.91 -1.76 7.22
N CYS A 14 -5.12 -0.72 7.49
CA CYS A 14 -3.66 -0.85 7.56
C CYS A 14 -3.24 -1.87 8.62
N ASP A 15 -3.86 -1.80 9.79
CA ASP A 15 -3.54 -2.72 10.89
C ASP A 15 -3.85 -4.16 10.52
N LEU A 16 -4.96 -4.38 9.81
CA LEU A 16 -5.35 -5.71 9.37
C LEU A 16 -4.34 -6.27 8.36
N VAL A 17 -3.94 -5.47 7.39
CA VAL A 17 -2.93 -5.89 6.41
C VAL A 17 -1.61 -6.20 7.12
N ALA A 18 -1.19 -5.34 8.04
CA ALA A 18 0.05 -5.57 8.79
C ALA A 18 0.00 -6.88 9.58
N GLU A 19 -1.16 -7.21 10.14
CA GLU A 19 -1.36 -8.46 10.86
C GLU A 19 -1.20 -9.66 9.93
N TYR A 20 -1.80 -9.62 8.74
CA TYR A 20 -1.63 -10.68 7.76
C TYR A 20 -0.17 -10.84 7.32
N LEU A 21 0.56 -9.73 7.21
CA LEU A 21 1.95 -9.77 6.76
C LEU A 21 2.90 -10.36 7.79
N GLN A 22 2.47 -10.53 9.04
CA GLN A 22 3.27 -11.20 10.07
C GLN A 22 3.64 -12.64 9.68
N ASP A 23 2.81 -13.27 8.85
CA ASP A 23 3.08 -14.63 8.35
C ASP A 23 4.15 -14.65 7.25
N PHE A 24 4.60 -13.47 6.82
CA PHE A 24 5.58 -13.32 5.75
C PHE A 24 6.80 -12.55 6.26
N PRO A 25 7.72 -13.21 6.96
CA PRO A 25 8.84 -12.53 7.62
C PRO A 25 9.79 -11.81 6.65
N GLN A 26 9.77 -12.16 5.38
CA GLN A 26 10.58 -11.49 4.36
C GLN A 26 10.05 -10.08 4.04
N LEU A 27 8.81 -9.77 4.39
CA LEU A 27 8.21 -8.45 4.19
C LEU A 27 8.38 -7.63 5.46
N GLN A 28 9.08 -6.50 5.35
CA GLN A 28 9.30 -5.60 6.47
C GLN A 28 8.45 -4.35 6.28
N VAL A 29 7.42 -4.17 7.11
CA VAL A 29 6.58 -2.96 7.07
C VAL A 29 7.36 -1.82 7.70
N VAL A 30 7.80 -0.87 6.88
CA VAL A 30 8.61 0.26 7.34
C VAL A 30 7.76 1.51 7.59
N SER A 31 6.56 1.60 7.04
CA SER A 31 5.68 2.72 7.29
C SER A 31 4.23 2.35 7.01
N ARG A 32 3.32 2.99 7.75
CA ARG A 32 1.87 2.91 7.53
C ARG A 32 1.39 4.33 7.29
N CYS A 33 0.76 4.55 6.13
CA CYS A 33 0.35 5.87 5.69
C CYS A 33 -1.15 5.91 5.49
N HIS A 34 -1.78 7.05 5.84
CA HIS A 34 -3.22 7.18 5.83
C HIS A 34 -3.71 8.26 4.88
N ASP A 35 -2.79 8.90 4.15
CA ASP A 35 -3.13 9.82 3.08
C ASP A 35 -1.99 9.86 2.06
N ARG A 36 -2.22 10.53 0.93
CA ARG A 36 -1.24 10.57 -0.16
C ARG A 36 0.05 11.30 0.23
N PHE A 37 -0.05 12.31 1.08
CA PHE A 37 1.13 13.09 1.49
C PHE A 37 2.05 12.25 2.35
N GLN A 38 1.48 11.52 3.31
CA GLN A 38 2.25 10.57 4.11
C GLN A 38 2.86 9.50 3.23
N GLY A 39 2.09 9.00 2.26
CA GLY A 39 2.57 7.98 1.33
C GLY A 39 3.75 8.46 0.51
N MET A 40 3.66 9.66 -0.08
CA MET A 40 4.77 10.21 -0.86
C MET A 40 6.01 10.40 -0.02
N LYS A 41 5.85 10.94 1.18
CA LYS A 41 6.97 11.17 2.08
C LYS A 41 7.66 9.85 2.44
N ALA A 42 6.87 8.83 2.77
CA ALA A 42 7.41 7.53 3.12
C ALA A 42 8.13 6.86 1.95
N ILE A 43 7.58 6.99 0.73
CA ILE A 43 8.22 6.45 -0.47
C ILE A 43 9.58 7.11 -0.69
N GLN A 44 9.65 8.43 -0.53
CA GLN A 44 10.91 9.16 -0.70
C GLN A 44 11.94 8.81 0.36
N GLU A 45 11.50 8.65 1.61
CA GLU A 45 12.39 8.35 2.72
C GLU A 45 12.89 6.92 2.70
N HIS A 46 12.03 5.96 2.40
CA HIS A 46 12.34 4.53 2.55
C HIS A 46 12.70 3.84 1.24
N GLN A 47 12.32 4.41 0.11
CA GLN A 47 12.51 3.78 -1.20
C GLN A 47 12.07 2.30 -1.16
N PRO A 48 10.77 2.05 -0.93
CA PRO A 48 10.28 0.69 -0.71
C PRO A 48 10.38 -0.19 -1.95
N ASP A 49 10.40 -1.49 -1.73
CA ASP A 49 10.34 -2.48 -2.79
C ASP A 49 8.89 -2.82 -3.15
N LEU A 50 7.97 -2.63 -2.20
CA LEU A 50 6.58 -3.06 -2.33
C LEU A 50 5.66 -2.07 -1.62
N ILE A 51 4.53 -1.76 -2.27
CA ILE A 51 3.49 -0.92 -1.67
C ILE A 51 2.16 -1.66 -1.70
N PHE A 52 1.48 -1.73 -0.56
CA PHE A 52 0.08 -2.12 -0.50
C PHE A 52 -0.75 -0.85 -0.52
N LEU A 53 -1.55 -0.66 -1.56
CA LEU A 53 -2.31 0.55 -1.79
C LEU A 53 -3.79 0.25 -1.86
N ASP A 54 -4.58 0.97 -1.06
CA ASP A 54 -6.04 0.85 -1.09
C ASP A 54 -6.59 1.28 -2.46
N VAL A 55 -7.40 0.40 -3.05
CA VAL A 55 -8.05 0.64 -4.35
C VAL A 55 -8.85 1.95 -4.35
N GLN A 56 -9.50 2.29 -3.23
CA GLN A 56 -10.30 3.51 -3.17
C GLN A 56 -9.47 4.78 -3.32
N MET A 57 -8.22 4.75 -2.92
CA MET A 57 -7.33 5.89 -3.06
C MET A 57 -6.99 6.19 -4.52
N LEU A 58 -7.16 5.21 -5.41
CA LEU A 58 -6.95 5.40 -6.84
C LEU A 58 -7.93 6.39 -7.43
N LYS A 59 -9.16 6.43 -6.92
CA LYS A 59 -10.20 7.33 -7.43
C LYS A 59 -9.89 8.79 -7.11
N ILE A 60 -9.06 9.03 -6.09
CA ILE A 60 -8.79 10.37 -5.61
C ILE A 60 -7.45 10.87 -6.14
N SER A 61 -6.39 10.06 -6.10
CA SER A 61 -5.06 10.51 -6.53
C SER A 61 -3.98 9.42 -6.49
N GLY A 62 -4.35 8.17 -6.28
CA GLY A 62 -3.36 7.09 -6.14
C GLY A 62 -2.48 6.90 -7.37
N PHE A 63 -3.06 7.06 -8.56
CA PHE A 63 -2.31 6.90 -9.80
C PHE A 63 -1.33 8.05 -10.05
N GLU A 64 -1.70 9.27 -9.65
CA GLU A 64 -0.79 10.41 -9.81
C GLU A 64 0.48 10.21 -9.02
N LEU A 65 0.35 9.60 -7.85
CA LEU A 65 1.49 9.31 -6.99
C LEU A 65 2.48 8.36 -7.68
N LEU A 66 1.95 7.37 -8.42
CA LEU A 66 2.76 6.39 -9.12
C LEU A 66 3.43 6.97 -10.36
N GLU A 67 2.74 7.88 -11.06
CA GLU A 67 3.29 8.52 -12.24
C GLU A 67 4.47 9.44 -11.93
N LEU A 68 4.54 9.94 -10.71
CA LEU A 68 5.61 10.82 -10.28
C LEU A 68 6.90 10.07 -9.93
N LEU A 69 6.86 8.75 -9.87
CA LEU A 69 8.01 7.93 -9.50
C LEU A 69 8.75 7.48 -10.76
N GLU A 70 10.07 7.70 -10.79
CA GLU A 70 10.91 7.27 -11.90
C GLU A 70 11.01 5.74 -11.96
N ASP A 71 11.16 5.12 -10.79
CA ASP A 71 11.23 3.67 -10.65
C ASP A 71 10.15 3.21 -9.66
N PRO A 72 8.90 3.03 -10.12
CA PRO A 72 7.85 2.65 -9.20
C PRO A 72 8.09 1.26 -8.62
N PRO A 73 7.87 1.08 -7.31
CA PRO A 73 7.97 -0.24 -6.68
C PRO A 73 6.82 -1.15 -7.14
N ALA A 74 6.91 -2.42 -6.80
CA ALA A 74 5.80 -3.34 -7.01
C ALA A 74 4.60 -2.89 -6.17
N ILE A 75 3.40 -3.02 -6.71
CA ILE A 75 2.19 -2.55 -6.04
C ILE A 75 1.17 -3.66 -5.97
N ILE A 76 0.64 -3.86 -4.77
CA ILE A 76 -0.48 -4.77 -4.53
C ILE A 76 -1.66 -3.92 -4.06
N PHE A 77 -2.78 -4.01 -4.77
CA PHE A 77 -3.96 -3.27 -4.39
C PHE A 77 -4.75 -4.01 -3.32
N THR A 78 -5.23 -3.25 -2.33
CA THR A 78 -6.07 -3.79 -1.26
C THR A 78 -7.45 -3.16 -1.34
N THR A 79 -8.42 -3.80 -0.69
CA THR A 79 -9.77 -3.27 -0.62
C THR A 79 -10.45 -3.72 0.67
N ALA A 80 -11.25 -2.83 1.24
CA ALA A 80 -12.07 -3.16 2.40
C ALA A 80 -13.37 -3.85 2.02
N PHE A 81 -13.69 -3.94 0.72
CA PHE A 81 -14.93 -4.55 0.24
C PHE A 81 -14.66 -5.94 -0.32
N ASP A 82 -15.27 -6.95 0.28
CA ASP A 82 -15.12 -8.35 -0.12
C ASP A 82 -15.46 -8.59 -1.58
N GLU A 83 -16.46 -7.90 -2.11
CA GLU A 83 -16.87 -8.06 -3.50
C GLU A 83 -15.78 -7.65 -4.49
N TYR A 84 -14.97 -6.62 -4.14
CA TYR A 84 -13.83 -6.24 -4.98
C TYR A 84 -12.70 -7.26 -4.89
N ALA A 85 -12.49 -7.79 -3.70
CA ALA A 85 -11.48 -8.83 -3.51
C ALA A 85 -11.81 -10.07 -4.34
N LEU A 86 -13.08 -10.49 -4.35
CA LEU A 86 -13.51 -11.62 -5.15
C LEU A 86 -13.30 -11.37 -6.64
N LYS A 87 -13.63 -10.19 -7.12
CA LYS A 87 -13.44 -9.84 -8.53
C LYS A 87 -11.99 -9.81 -8.94
N ALA A 88 -11.11 -9.42 -8.04
CA ALA A 88 -9.68 -9.37 -8.33
C ALA A 88 -9.07 -10.76 -8.52
N PHE A 89 -9.69 -11.79 -7.96
CA PHE A 89 -9.21 -13.16 -8.07
C PHE A 89 -9.98 -14.02 -9.08
N GLU A 90 -11.03 -13.49 -9.63
CA GLU A 90 -11.75 -14.15 -10.71
C GLU A 90 -11.20 -13.77 -12.08
#